data_f4290e84409b5e3679c7daa27da58d59
#
_entry.id   f4290e84409b5e3679c7daa27da58d59
#
_cell.length_a   1.000
_cell.length_b   1.000
_cell.length_c   1.000
_cell.angle_alpha   90.00
_cell.angle_beta   90.00
_cell.angle_gamma   90.00
#
_symmetry.space_group_name_H-M   'P 1'
#
loop_
_entity.id
_entity.type
_entity.pdbx_description
1 polymer ?
#
loop_
_entity_poly.entity_id
_entity_poly.type
_entity_poly.pdbx_seq_one_letter_code
_entity_poly.pdbx_strand_id
1 'polypeptide(L)'
;TEFFFNGEAEGTMDLYQMHKFSVNHTEEKGLCVIGEALIDFVPDVKGLALKDVPSFHRAAGGAPANVAGAVSKMGLPAKVLTKLGEDAFGDYIVETLQESGIDTSAILRDREYETSLAFVSLREDGNRDFAFYRKNSADLHLTEEEIPENILDDCGMIHFCSVDLVESSMKEAHRKLIAMAKEKGLLISFDPNLRLSLWESEECLKNTVKEFLSLADIVKISDE
;
A
#
# COMPACT_ATOMS: atom_id res chain seq x y z
N THR A 1 15.35 6.33 -8.84
CA THR A 1 14.18 6.65 -7.98
C THR A 1 14.36 8.08 -7.51
N GLU A 2 13.53 9.00 -7.99
CA GLU A 2 13.57 10.40 -7.59
C GLU A 2 12.53 10.62 -6.48
N PHE A 3 12.93 11.32 -5.41
CA PHE A 3 12.04 11.69 -4.32
C PHE A 3 11.70 13.18 -4.46
N PHE A 4 10.41 13.52 -4.42
CA PHE A 4 9.94 14.90 -4.45
C PHE A 4 9.38 15.28 -3.08
N PHE A 5 9.74 16.47 -2.60
CA PHE A 5 9.21 17.05 -1.38
C PHE A 5 8.28 18.21 -1.71
N ASN A 6 7.16 18.33 -0.98
CA ASN A 6 6.20 19.43 -1.15
C ASN A 6 6.81 20.76 -0.64
N GLY A 7 7.29 21.56 -1.55
CA GLY A 7 7.72 22.96 -1.36
C GLY A 7 7.75 23.62 -2.71
N GLU A 8 7.37 24.87 -2.83
CA GLU A 8 7.23 25.58 -4.11
C GLU A 8 8.40 25.27 -5.05
N ALA A 9 8.11 24.51 -6.12
CA ALA A 9 9.10 24.04 -7.07
C ALA A 9 9.32 25.10 -8.16
N GLU A 10 10.16 26.07 -7.88
CA GLU A 10 10.93 26.76 -8.91
C GLU A 10 12.42 26.59 -8.54
N GLY A 11 13.09 25.66 -9.22
CA GLY A 11 14.54 25.50 -9.14
C GLY A 11 14.98 24.07 -8.91
N THR A 12 16.07 23.67 -9.53
CA THR A 12 16.81 22.45 -9.26
C THR A 12 17.14 22.36 -7.75
N MET A 13 16.52 21.40 -7.06
CA MET A 13 16.79 21.17 -5.64
C MET A 13 18.25 20.68 -5.47
N ASP A 14 19.03 21.45 -4.76
CA ASP A 14 20.39 21.09 -4.38
C ASP A 14 20.32 19.92 -3.37
N LEU A 15 20.90 18.78 -3.70
CA LEU A 15 21.01 17.59 -2.84
C LEU A 15 21.55 17.91 -1.43
N TYR A 16 22.17 19.05 -1.24
CA TYR A 16 22.68 19.53 0.05
C TYR A 16 21.60 19.95 1.05
N GLN A 17 20.35 20.21 0.62
CA GLN A 17 19.25 20.55 1.54
C GLN A 17 18.62 19.33 2.21
N MET A 18 18.85 18.13 1.71
CA MET A 18 18.35 16.88 2.32
C MET A 18 18.92 16.58 3.72
N HIS A 19 20.02 17.23 4.12
CA HIS A 19 20.65 17.00 5.44
C HIS A 19 19.99 17.73 6.62
N LYS A 20 18.88 18.45 6.41
CA LYS A 20 18.18 19.17 7.48
C LYS A 20 17.01 18.44 8.12
N PHE A 21 16.67 17.23 7.66
CA PHE A 21 15.80 16.35 8.42
C PHE A 21 16.61 15.63 9.50
N SER A 22 16.97 16.32 10.56
CA SER A 22 17.33 15.63 11.79
C SER A 22 16.04 15.13 12.44
N VAL A 23 15.65 13.90 12.11
CA VAL A 23 14.72 13.16 12.95
C VAL A 23 15.46 12.98 14.29
N ASN A 24 14.99 13.61 15.34
CA ASN A 24 15.49 13.37 16.69
C ASN A 24 15.09 11.93 17.06
N HIS A 25 15.95 10.98 16.79
CA HIS A 25 15.80 9.57 17.17
C HIS A 25 16.04 9.45 18.68
N THR A 26 15.01 9.66 19.47
CA THR A 26 15.00 9.27 20.88
C THR A 26 14.26 7.96 21.13
N GLU A 27 13.47 7.48 20.17
CA GLU A 27 12.80 6.18 20.19
C GLU A 27 12.66 5.68 18.74
N GLU A 28 12.86 4.38 18.49
CA GLU A 28 12.65 3.75 17.19
C GLU A 28 11.14 3.73 16.88
N LYS A 29 10.65 4.73 16.15
CA LYS A 29 9.27 4.82 15.74
C LYS A 29 9.04 4.01 14.47
N GLY A 30 7.94 3.23 14.47
CA GLY A 30 7.58 2.34 13.38
C GLY A 30 6.90 3.03 12.20
N LEU A 31 6.67 2.22 11.15
CA LEU A 31 5.84 2.55 10.01
C LEU A 31 4.48 1.88 10.15
N CYS A 32 3.40 2.62 9.97
CA CYS A 32 2.07 2.06 9.73
C CYS A 32 1.73 2.18 8.25
N VAL A 33 1.43 1.07 7.57
CA VAL A 33 0.90 1.11 6.21
C VAL A 33 -0.60 0.85 6.22
N ILE A 34 -1.34 1.51 5.32
CA ILE A 34 -2.76 1.25 5.06
C ILE A 34 -2.95 0.95 3.59
N GLY A 35 -3.75 -0.05 3.27
CA GLY A 35 -4.12 -0.43 1.92
C GLY A 35 -4.17 -1.95 1.74
N GLU A 36 -4.09 -2.39 0.49
CA GLU A 36 -4.24 -3.78 0.12
C GLU A 36 -3.11 -4.67 0.61
N ALA A 37 -3.49 -5.84 1.09
CA ALA A 37 -2.67 -7.04 1.11
C ALA A 37 -3.44 -8.13 0.36
N LEU A 38 -2.81 -8.77 -0.61
CA LEU A 38 -3.48 -9.65 -1.55
C LEU A 38 -2.61 -10.86 -1.94
N ILE A 39 -3.18 -11.80 -2.65
CA ILE A 39 -2.41 -12.88 -3.25
C ILE A 39 -2.08 -12.53 -4.71
N ASP A 40 -0.79 -12.48 -5.01
CA ASP A 40 -0.29 -12.48 -6.38
C ASP A 40 -0.12 -13.92 -6.87
N PHE A 41 -0.86 -14.29 -7.92
CA PHE A 41 -0.64 -15.52 -8.69
C PHE A 41 0.33 -15.22 -9.83
N VAL A 42 1.58 -15.62 -9.64
CA VAL A 42 2.68 -15.38 -10.57
C VAL A 42 2.84 -16.61 -11.48
N PRO A 43 2.85 -16.46 -12.82
CA PRO A 43 2.95 -17.59 -13.73
C PRO A 43 4.35 -18.22 -13.65
N ASP A 44 4.41 -19.55 -13.78
CA ASP A 44 5.66 -20.29 -13.86
C ASP A 44 6.35 -20.13 -15.22
N VAL A 45 5.64 -19.59 -16.22
CA VAL A 45 6.12 -19.38 -17.59
C VAL A 45 5.92 -17.93 -18.03
N LYS A 46 6.82 -17.42 -18.87
CA LYS A 46 6.76 -16.07 -19.43
C LYS A 46 6.23 -16.11 -20.88
N GLY A 47 5.77 -14.98 -21.38
CA GLY A 47 5.40 -14.81 -22.78
C GLY A 47 4.04 -15.39 -23.18
N LEU A 48 3.26 -15.91 -22.22
CA LEU A 48 1.91 -16.40 -22.47
C LEU A 48 0.84 -15.39 -22.04
N ALA A 49 -0.24 -15.34 -22.81
CA ALA A 49 -1.45 -14.66 -22.35
C ALA A 49 -2.01 -15.37 -21.11
N LEU A 50 -2.64 -14.64 -20.20
CA LEU A 50 -3.12 -15.16 -18.92
C LEU A 50 -4.00 -16.42 -19.08
N LYS A 51 -4.85 -16.47 -20.12
CA LYS A 51 -5.72 -17.62 -20.42
C LYS A 51 -4.98 -18.88 -20.81
N ASP A 52 -3.73 -18.78 -21.24
CA ASP A 52 -2.90 -19.88 -21.73
C ASP A 52 -1.84 -20.33 -20.70
N VAL A 53 -1.79 -19.68 -19.54
CA VAL A 53 -0.86 -20.02 -18.45
C VAL A 53 -1.33 -21.29 -17.75
N PRO A 54 -0.54 -22.38 -17.75
CA PRO A 54 -0.98 -23.66 -17.20
C PRO A 54 -0.86 -23.78 -15.69
N SER A 55 0.02 -22.98 -15.07
CA SER A 55 0.27 -23.04 -13.63
C SER A 55 0.78 -21.71 -13.07
N PHE A 56 0.50 -21.50 -11.79
CA PHE A 56 0.89 -20.32 -11.03
C PHE A 56 1.41 -20.73 -9.66
N HIS A 57 2.40 -20.02 -9.16
CA HIS A 57 2.71 -20.03 -7.74
C HIS A 57 2.10 -18.77 -7.07
N ARG A 58 1.69 -18.94 -5.81
CA ARG A 58 1.14 -17.83 -5.02
C ARG A 58 2.24 -17.11 -4.24
N ALA A 59 2.09 -15.81 -4.08
CA ALA A 59 2.88 -14.99 -3.19
C ALA A 59 1.98 -14.01 -2.44
N ALA A 60 2.31 -13.68 -1.22
CA ALA A 60 1.69 -12.52 -0.55
C ALA A 60 2.22 -11.26 -1.22
N GLY A 61 1.30 -10.37 -1.59
CA GLY A 61 1.55 -9.13 -2.30
C GLY A 61 0.73 -7.97 -1.73
N GLY A 62 0.60 -6.92 -2.53
CA GLY A 62 0.03 -5.65 -2.13
C GLY A 62 1.12 -4.60 -1.95
N ALA A 63 0.97 -3.43 -2.59
CA ALA A 63 2.02 -2.43 -2.59
C ALA A 63 2.34 -1.91 -1.18
N PRO A 64 1.36 -1.56 -0.32
CA PRO A 64 1.64 -1.15 1.07
C PRO A 64 2.27 -2.28 1.90
N ALA A 65 1.78 -3.51 1.77
CA ALA A 65 2.30 -4.67 2.49
C ALA A 65 3.78 -4.95 2.12
N ASN A 66 4.14 -4.78 0.85
CA ASN A 66 5.53 -4.91 0.39
C ASN A 66 6.44 -3.84 0.99
N VAL A 67 5.96 -2.60 1.18
CA VAL A 67 6.70 -1.54 1.87
C VAL A 67 6.92 -1.90 3.34
N ALA A 68 5.89 -2.38 4.04
CA ALA A 68 6.03 -2.87 5.41
C ALA A 68 7.07 -3.99 5.51
N GLY A 69 7.05 -4.95 4.57
CA GLY A 69 8.04 -6.03 4.49
C GLY A 69 9.46 -5.54 4.28
N ALA A 70 9.64 -4.52 3.43
CA ALA A 70 10.96 -3.91 3.22
C ALA A 70 11.48 -3.22 4.48
N VAL A 71 10.63 -2.45 5.18
CA VAL A 71 10.97 -1.75 6.43
C VAL A 71 11.31 -2.74 7.54
N SER A 72 10.52 -3.79 7.70
CA SER A 72 10.79 -4.87 8.68
C SER A 72 12.13 -5.56 8.41
N LYS A 73 12.45 -5.86 7.14
CA LYS A 73 13.75 -6.44 6.76
C LYS A 73 14.95 -5.51 7.03
N MET A 74 14.72 -4.22 7.11
CA MET A 74 15.76 -3.24 7.54
C MET A 74 15.88 -3.15 9.07
N GLY A 75 15.10 -3.93 9.82
CA GLY A 75 15.15 -3.98 11.28
C GLY A 75 14.31 -2.91 11.98
N LEU A 76 13.43 -2.22 11.25
CA LEU A 76 12.53 -1.21 11.83
C LEU A 76 11.11 -1.79 12.04
N PRO A 77 10.39 -1.36 13.09
CA PRO A 77 9.01 -1.78 13.31
C PRO A 77 8.10 -1.38 12.14
N ALA A 78 7.25 -2.31 11.72
CA ALA A 78 6.23 -2.05 10.71
C ALA A 78 4.93 -2.75 11.08
N LYS A 79 3.79 -2.11 10.83
CA LYS A 79 2.45 -2.69 10.97
C LYS A 79 1.60 -2.45 9.74
N VAL A 80 0.64 -3.33 9.51
CA VAL A 80 -0.28 -3.27 8.38
C VAL A 80 -1.71 -3.11 8.89
N LEU A 81 -2.37 -2.04 8.43
CA LEU A 81 -3.80 -1.82 8.57
C LEU A 81 -4.49 -2.21 7.27
N THR A 82 -5.23 -3.29 7.29
CA THR A 82 -5.99 -3.80 6.15
C THR A 82 -7.13 -4.69 6.62
N LYS A 83 -7.99 -5.11 5.71
CA LYS A 83 -9.01 -6.11 5.98
C LYS A 83 -8.86 -7.27 4.99
N LEU A 84 -8.91 -8.50 5.48
CA LEU A 84 -8.79 -9.74 4.71
C LEU A 84 -10.01 -10.62 4.96
N GLY A 85 -10.35 -11.46 4.01
CA GLY A 85 -11.39 -12.47 4.20
C GLY A 85 -11.04 -13.49 5.29
N GLU A 86 -12.05 -14.02 5.99
CA GLU A 86 -11.89 -15.22 6.83
C GLU A 86 -11.74 -16.47 5.92
N ASP A 87 -10.70 -16.49 5.09
CA ASP A 87 -10.41 -17.53 4.12
C ASP A 87 -8.93 -17.96 4.14
N ALA A 88 -8.61 -19.05 3.42
CA ALA A 88 -7.27 -19.62 3.41
C ALA A 88 -6.20 -18.68 2.83
N PHE A 89 -6.58 -17.71 2.00
CA PHE A 89 -5.65 -16.73 1.45
C PHE A 89 -5.36 -15.62 2.46
N GLY A 90 -6.38 -15.17 3.19
CA GLY A 90 -6.20 -14.24 4.31
C GLY A 90 -5.32 -14.84 5.41
N ASP A 91 -5.50 -16.12 5.74
CA ASP A 91 -4.64 -16.83 6.70
C ASP A 91 -3.18 -16.86 6.22
N TYR A 92 -2.96 -17.24 4.96
CA TYR A 92 -1.63 -17.28 4.37
C TYR A 92 -0.93 -15.90 4.37
N ILE A 93 -1.67 -14.81 4.09
CA ILE A 93 -1.11 -13.47 4.13
C ILE A 93 -0.68 -13.10 5.56
N VAL A 94 -1.56 -13.33 6.55
CA VAL A 94 -1.25 -13.05 7.96
C VAL A 94 -0.01 -13.80 8.41
N GLU A 95 0.07 -15.12 8.15
CA GLU A 95 1.22 -15.95 8.48
C GLU A 95 2.51 -15.42 7.82
N THR A 96 2.46 -15.10 6.53
CA THR A 96 3.62 -14.59 5.76
C THR A 96 4.12 -13.24 6.31
N LEU A 97 3.21 -12.34 6.68
CA LEU A 97 3.55 -11.05 7.25
C LEU A 97 4.17 -11.22 8.65
N GLN A 98 3.62 -12.11 9.49
CA GLN A 98 4.16 -12.43 10.81
C GLN A 98 5.56 -13.05 10.73
N GLU A 99 5.77 -14.00 9.81
CA GLU A 99 7.09 -14.59 9.55
C GLU A 99 8.12 -13.53 9.09
N SER A 100 7.64 -12.47 8.44
CA SER A 100 8.46 -11.33 8.04
C SER A 100 8.69 -10.31 9.17
N GLY A 101 8.20 -10.55 10.39
CA GLY A 101 8.37 -9.67 11.55
C GLY A 101 7.47 -8.43 11.54
N ILE A 102 6.39 -8.45 10.76
CA ILE A 102 5.42 -7.35 10.66
C ILE A 102 4.35 -7.53 11.72
N ASP A 103 3.96 -6.44 12.38
CA ASP A 103 2.81 -6.42 13.28
C ASP A 103 1.51 -6.51 12.48
N THR A 104 0.80 -7.61 12.69
CA THR A 104 -0.48 -7.93 12.04
C THR A 104 -1.69 -7.67 12.94
N SER A 105 -1.50 -7.07 14.11
CA SER A 105 -2.57 -6.86 15.11
C SER A 105 -3.69 -5.93 14.62
N ALA A 106 -3.42 -5.11 13.60
CA ALA A 106 -4.39 -4.23 12.96
C ALA A 106 -4.99 -4.81 11.66
N ILE A 107 -4.75 -6.09 11.36
CA ILE A 107 -5.40 -6.77 10.24
C ILE A 107 -6.77 -7.28 10.70
N LEU A 108 -7.82 -6.74 10.11
CA LEU A 108 -9.19 -7.18 10.36
C LEU A 108 -9.55 -8.37 9.47
N ARG A 109 -10.55 -9.14 9.90
CA ARG A 109 -11.03 -10.32 9.16
C ARG A 109 -12.52 -10.15 8.86
N ASP A 110 -12.90 -10.49 7.64
CA ASP A 110 -14.27 -10.35 7.15
C ASP A 110 -14.85 -11.71 6.76
N ARG A 111 -16.14 -11.93 7.09
CA ARG A 111 -16.88 -13.19 6.79
C ARG A 111 -17.68 -13.11 5.50
N GLU A 112 -18.00 -11.91 5.05
CA GLU A 112 -18.82 -11.69 3.86
C GLU A 112 -17.97 -11.48 2.62
N TYR A 113 -16.79 -10.87 2.79
CA TYR A 113 -15.93 -10.47 1.69
C TYR A 113 -14.63 -11.28 1.68
N GLU A 114 -14.24 -11.69 0.49
CA GLU A 114 -13.07 -12.55 0.29
C GLU A 114 -11.77 -11.72 0.19
N THR A 115 -10.65 -12.39 0.42
CA THR A 115 -9.32 -11.82 0.21
C THR A 115 -9.08 -11.50 -1.27
N SER A 116 -8.55 -10.32 -1.57
CA SER A 116 -8.17 -9.86 -2.92
C SER A 116 -7.18 -10.79 -3.59
N LEU A 117 -7.36 -11.03 -4.89
CA LEU A 117 -6.43 -11.81 -5.72
C LEU A 117 -5.99 -10.97 -6.92
N ALA A 118 -4.73 -11.14 -7.32
CA ALA A 118 -4.19 -10.62 -8.56
C ALA A 118 -3.50 -11.74 -9.35
N PHE A 119 -3.78 -11.83 -10.64
CA PHE A 119 -3.06 -12.72 -11.55
C PHE A 119 -2.11 -11.88 -12.38
N VAL A 120 -0.84 -12.27 -12.37
CA VAL A 120 0.21 -11.59 -13.13
C VAL A 120 0.41 -12.32 -14.46
N SER A 121 0.50 -11.56 -15.55
CA SER A 121 1.01 -12.05 -16.83
C SER A 121 2.38 -11.44 -17.08
N LEU A 122 3.37 -12.25 -17.36
CA LEU A 122 4.72 -11.81 -17.67
C LEU A 122 4.93 -11.85 -19.17
N ARG A 123 5.02 -10.68 -19.82
CA ARG A 123 5.33 -10.56 -21.25
C ARG A 123 6.79 -10.91 -21.55
N GLU A 124 7.09 -11.21 -22.81
CA GLU A 124 8.46 -11.52 -23.25
C GLU A 124 9.43 -10.33 -23.03
N ASP A 125 8.95 -9.10 -23.14
CA ASP A 125 9.70 -7.87 -22.91
C ASP A 125 9.96 -7.55 -21.42
N GLY A 126 9.43 -8.39 -20.50
CA GLY A 126 9.55 -8.24 -19.06
C GLY A 126 8.46 -7.36 -18.42
N ASN A 127 7.59 -6.74 -19.22
CA ASN A 127 6.44 -6.02 -18.72
C ASN A 127 5.43 -6.95 -18.06
N ARG A 128 4.69 -6.42 -17.08
CA ARG A 128 3.68 -7.14 -16.31
C ARG A 128 2.28 -6.62 -16.64
N ASP A 129 1.36 -7.52 -16.95
CA ASP A 129 -0.07 -7.24 -16.94
C ASP A 129 -0.69 -7.86 -15.70
N PHE A 130 -1.71 -7.21 -15.14
CA PHE A 130 -2.43 -7.66 -13.97
C PHE A 130 -3.91 -7.86 -14.30
N ALA A 131 -4.46 -8.99 -13.85
CA ALA A 131 -5.90 -9.21 -13.78
C ALA A 131 -6.31 -9.28 -12.31
N PHE A 132 -7.00 -8.24 -11.84
CA PHE A 132 -7.42 -8.12 -10.45
C PHE A 132 -8.80 -8.75 -10.23
N TYR A 133 -8.91 -9.58 -9.23
CA TYR A 133 -10.16 -10.16 -8.73
C TYR A 133 -10.42 -9.55 -7.33
N ARG A 134 -10.89 -8.30 -7.32
CA ARG A 134 -11.08 -7.52 -6.09
C ARG A 134 -12.26 -6.54 -6.14
N LYS A 135 -13.24 -6.76 -7.03
CA LYS A 135 -14.39 -5.84 -7.17
C LYS A 135 -15.22 -5.69 -5.89
N ASN A 136 -15.19 -6.70 -5.04
CA ASN A 136 -15.94 -6.75 -3.79
C ASN A 136 -15.12 -7.49 -2.73
N SER A 137 -13.85 -7.16 -2.60
CA SER A 137 -12.93 -7.81 -1.66
C SER A 137 -12.90 -7.11 -0.31
N ALA A 138 -12.50 -7.84 0.72
CA ALA A 138 -12.52 -7.40 2.10
C ALA A 138 -11.77 -6.08 2.34
N ASP A 139 -10.63 -5.87 1.69
CA ASP A 139 -9.83 -4.65 1.79
C ASP A 139 -10.61 -3.38 1.44
N LEU A 140 -11.51 -3.42 0.46
CA LEU A 140 -12.36 -2.28 0.09
C LEU A 140 -13.45 -1.93 1.13
N HIS A 141 -13.69 -2.84 2.08
CA HIS A 141 -14.72 -2.73 3.12
C HIS A 141 -14.17 -2.38 4.51
N LEU A 142 -12.90 -2.00 4.62
CA LEU A 142 -12.40 -1.40 5.86
C LEU A 142 -13.02 -0.01 6.03
N THR A 143 -13.66 0.21 7.19
CA THR A 143 -14.32 1.48 7.49
C THR A 143 -13.49 2.35 8.43
N GLU A 144 -13.79 3.63 8.50
CA GLU A 144 -13.09 4.57 9.39
C GLU A 144 -13.34 4.26 10.88
N GLU A 145 -14.50 3.69 11.23
CA GLU A 145 -14.84 3.30 12.61
C GLU A 145 -14.04 2.10 13.11
N GLU A 146 -13.54 1.27 12.19
CA GLU A 146 -12.74 0.09 12.51
C GLU A 146 -11.27 0.43 12.79
N ILE A 147 -10.83 1.67 12.58
CA ILE A 147 -9.45 2.10 12.84
C ILE A 147 -9.26 2.28 14.34
N PRO A 148 -8.34 1.54 15.00
CA PRO A 148 -8.07 1.72 16.41
C PRO A 148 -7.50 3.13 16.70
N GLU A 149 -8.00 3.80 17.74
CA GLU A 149 -7.54 5.14 18.11
C GLU A 149 -6.05 5.22 18.42
N ASN A 150 -5.49 4.14 18.95
CA ASN A 150 -4.08 4.05 19.35
C ASN A 150 -3.15 3.46 18.28
N ILE A 151 -3.64 3.21 17.06
CA ILE A 151 -2.89 2.52 16.00
C ILE A 151 -1.56 3.22 15.64
N LEU A 152 -1.48 4.52 15.81
CA LEU A 152 -0.33 5.35 15.46
C LEU A 152 0.57 5.75 16.65
N ASP A 153 0.34 5.22 17.86
CA ASP A 153 1.05 5.68 19.07
C ASP A 153 2.55 5.40 19.03
N ASP A 154 2.94 4.28 18.41
CA ASP A 154 4.31 3.82 18.23
C ASP A 154 4.89 4.12 16.83
N CYS A 155 4.19 4.93 16.03
CA CYS A 155 4.55 5.22 14.66
C CYS A 155 5.20 6.60 14.50
N GLY A 156 6.11 6.72 13.53
CA GLY A 156 6.70 7.98 13.08
C GLY A 156 6.24 8.37 11.68
N MET A 157 5.68 7.41 10.95
CA MET A 157 5.27 7.58 9.56
C MET A 157 4.08 6.70 9.23
N ILE A 158 3.23 7.17 8.32
CA ILE A 158 2.28 6.33 7.60
C ILE A 158 2.66 6.24 6.12
N HIS A 159 2.28 5.13 5.47
CA HIS A 159 2.45 4.95 4.04
C HIS A 159 1.21 4.33 3.41
N PHE A 160 0.86 4.76 2.20
CA PHE A 160 -0.24 4.23 1.41
C PHE A 160 -0.01 4.38 -0.10
N CYS A 161 -0.82 3.67 -0.89
CA CYS A 161 -0.80 3.69 -2.35
C CYS A 161 -2.18 4.07 -2.92
N SER A 162 -2.28 4.33 -4.24
CA SER A 162 -3.57 4.71 -4.84
C SER A 162 -4.50 3.53 -5.12
N VAL A 163 -4.02 2.31 -5.05
CA VAL A 163 -4.79 1.09 -5.40
C VAL A 163 -6.11 0.99 -4.63
N ASP A 164 -6.12 1.39 -3.36
CA ASP A 164 -7.29 1.37 -2.48
C ASP A 164 -8.00 2.72 -2.32
N LEU A 165 -7.60 3.72 -3.13
CA LEU A 165 -8.28 5.02 -3.14
C LEU A 165 -9.44 5.07 -4.14
N VAL A 166 -9.84 3.95 -4.73
CA VAL A 166 -11.10 3.82 -5.48
C VAL A 166 -12.27 4.08 -4.55
N GLU A 167 -13.41 4.47 -5.12
CA GLU A 167 -14.60 4.80 -4.32
C GLU A 167 -15.06 3.60 -3.48
N SER A 168 -14.85 3.69 -2.17
CA SER A 168 -15.06 2.61 -1.20
C SER A 168 -14.96 3.12 0.23
N SER A 169 -15.35 2.32 1.23
CA SER A 169 -15.13 2.62 2.66
C SER A 169 -13.64 2.77 2.97
N MET A 170 -12.78 1.99 2.32
CA MET A 170 -11.33 2.04 2.50
C MET A 170 -10.75 3.42 2.14
N LYS A 171 -11.30 4.11 1.15
CA LYS A 171 -10.89 5.49 0.81
C LYS A 171 -11.15 6.45 1.98
N GLU A 172 -12.29 6.33 2.65
CA GLU A 172 -12.59 7.13 3.84
C GLU A 172 -11.70 6.74 5.01
N ALA A 173 -11.41 5.44 5.18
CA ALA A 173 -10.43 4.96 6.16
C ALA A 173 -9.03 5.59 5.94
N HIS A 174 -8.59 5.72 4.69
CA HIS A 174 -7.34 6.45 4.37
C HIS A 174 -7.41 7.91 4.83
N ARG A 175 -8.51 8.64 4.53
CA ARG A 175 -8.67 10.03 4.97
C ARG A 175 -8.62 10.16 6.48
N LYS A 176 -9.27 9.24 7.20
CA LYS A 176 -9.25 9.19 8.67
C LYS A 176 -7.84 8.98 9.21
N LEU A 177 -7.13 7.97 8.71
CA LEU A 177 -5.77 7.67 9.18
C LEU A 177 -4.80 8.83 8.89
N ILE A 178 -4.91 9.46 7.71
CA ILE A 178 -4.12 10.64 7.34
C ILE A 178 -4.41 11.80 8.30
N ALA A 179 -5.68 12.05 8.64
CA ALA A 179 -6.04 13.09 9.61
C ALA A 179 -5.42 12.81 10.99
N MET A 180 -5.52 11.57 11.49
CA MET A 180 -4.89 11.14 12.74
C MET A 180 -3.37 11.31 12.71
N ALA A 181 -2.73 10.97 11.59
CA ALA A 181 -1.29 11.12 11.42
C ALA A 181 -0.87 12.61 11.46
N LYS A 182 -1.62 13.49 10.80
CA LYS A 182 -1.39 14.94 10.84
C LYS A 182 -1.54 15.52 12.24
N GLU A 183 -2.58 15.14 12.98
CA GLU A 183 -2.79 15.57 14.37
C GLU A 183 -1.63 15.16 15.29
N LYS A 184 -1.01 14.00 15.04
CA LYS A 184 0.15 13.49 15.78
C LYS A 184 1.49 14.01 15.23
N GLY A 185 1.50 14.75 14.12
CA GLY A 185 2.72 15.27 13.49
C GLY A 185 3.60 14.16 12.86
N LEU A 186 2.99 13.07 12.40
CA LEU A 186 3.69 11.99 11.71
C LEU A 186 3.94 12.35 10.24
N LEU A 187 4.99 11.79 9.66
CA LEU A 187 5.24 11.89 8.22
C LEU A 187 4.23 11.05 7.42
N ILE A 188 3.82 11.59 6.29
CA ILE A 188 2.87 10.95 5.37
C ILE A 188 3.57 10.63 4.07
N SER A 189 3.72 9.35 3.76
CA SER A 189 4.34 8.85 2.52
C SER A 189 3.29 8.28 1.58
N PHE A 190 3.34 8.69 0.32
CA PHE A 190 2.41 8.26 -0.72
C PHE A 190 3.15 7.76 -1.97
N ASP A 191 2.80 6.56 -2.43
CA ASP A 191 3.17 6.05 -3.76
C ASP A 191 1.92 5.99 -4.63
N PRO A 192 1.77 6.84 -5.67
CA PRO A 192 0.63 6.76 -6.58
C PRO A 192 0.41 5.37 -7.16
N ASN A 193 1.44 4.62 -7.48
CA ASN A 193 1.37 3.22 -7.93
C ASN A 193 0.18 2.96 -8.86
N LEU A 194 0.17 3.66 -10.00
CA LEU A 194 -1.00 3.78 -10.87
C LEU A 194 -1.41 2.43 -11.46
N ARG A 195 -2.70 2.09 -11.35
CA ARG A 195 -3.32 0.88 -11.92
C ARG A 195 -4.65 1.26 -12.56
N LEU A 196 -4.58 1.84 -13.77
CA LEU A 196 -5.75 2.38 -14.47
C LEU A 196 -6.89 1.37 -14.60
N SER A 197 -6.56 0.08 -14.70
CA SER A 197 -7.55 -1.01 -14.81
C SER A 197 -8.47 -1.17 -13.58
N LEU A 198 -8.12 -0.57 -12.45
CA LEU A 198 -8.94 -0.57 -11.23
C LEU A 198 -9.92 0.61 -11.15
N TRP A 199 -9.79 1.59 -12.03
CA TRP A 199 -10.51 2.86 -11.97
C TRP A 199 -11.60 2.93 -13.04
N GLU A 200 -12.68 3.65 -12.73
CA GLU A 200 -13.76 3.89 -13.69
C GLU A 200 -13.27 4.71 -14.90
N SER A 201 -12.33 5.63 -14.68
CA SER A 201 -11.73 6.44 -15.72
C SER A 201 -10.36 7.00 -15.29
N GLU A 202 -9.56 7.39 -16.30
CA GLU A 202 -8.30 8.09 -16.07
C GLU A 202 -8.50 9.43 -15.34
N GLU A 203 -9.61 10.12 -15.60
CA GLU A 203 -9.94 11.38 -14.95
C GLU A 203 -10.22 11.17 -13.45
N CYS A 204 -10.96 10.13 -13.09
CA CYS A 204 -11.22 9.76 -11.70
C CYS A 204 -9.90 9.45 -10.96
N LEU A 205 -9.03 8.64 -11.56
CA LEU A 205 -7.70 8.35 -11.04
C LEU A 205 -6.89 9.65 -10.81
N LYS A 206 -6.79 10.50 -11.83
CA LYS A 206 -6.01 11.76 -11.77
C LYS A 206 -6.53 12.69 -10.67
N ASN A 207 -7.84 12.83 -10.54
CA ASN A 207 -8.43 13.71 -9.53
C ASN A 207 -8.17 13.19 -8.12
N THR A 208 -8.35 11.89 -7.89
CA THR A 208 -8.07 11.27 -6.59
C THR A 208 -6.58 11.36 -6.25
N VAL A 209 -5.70 11.02 -7.19
CA VAL A 209 -4.25 11.12 -6.95
C VAL A 209 -3.85 12.56 -6.60
N LYS A 210 -4.36 13.58 -7.30
CA LYS A 210 -4.09 15.00 -6.98
C LYS A 210 -4.58 15.38 -5.59
N GLU A 211 -5.74 14.89 -5.17
CA GLU A 211 -6.26 15.11 -3.82
C GLU A 211 -5.26 14.61 -2.77
N PHE A 212 -4.86 13.34 -2.88
CA PHE A 212 -4.00 12.70 -1.88
C PHE A 212 -2.53 13.15 -1.96
N LEU A 213 -2.04 13.56 -3.13
CA LEU A 213 -0.73 14.20 -3.27
C LEU A 213 -0.60 15.45 -2.38
N SER A 214 -1.67 16.26 -2.27
CA SER A 214 -1.66 17.46 -1.44
C SER A 214 -1.58 17.18 0.07
N LEU A 215 -1.80 15.93 0.48
CA LEU A 215 -1.79 15.49 1.86
C LEU A 215 -0.45 14.86 2.28
N ALA A 216 0.40 14.49 1.31
CA ALA A 216 1.64 13.77 1.53
C ALA A 216 2.84 14.71 1.75
N ASP A 217 3.75 14.29 2.63
CA ASP A 217 5.05 14.93 2.86
C ASP A 217 6.12 14.31 1.94
N ILE A 218 6.00 13.02 1.65
CA ILE A 218 6.92 12.25 0.80
C ILE A 218 6.12 11.58 -0.29
N VAL A 219 6.55 11.76 -1.55
CA VAL A 219 5.94 11.09 -2.70
C VAL A 219 6.99 10.29 -3.44
N LYS A 220 6.74 8.99 -3.63
CA LYS A 220 7.56 8.12 -4.50
C LYS A 220 6.83 7.93 -5.82
N ILE A 221 7.50 8.19 -6.92
CA ILE A 221 6.96 8.01 -8.28
C ILE A 221 7.86 7.03 -9.03
N SER A 222 7.26 6.08 -9.74
CA SER A 222 7.95 5.23 -10.73
C SER A 222 7.72 5.79 -12.13
N ASP A 223 8.60 5.45 -13.05
CA ASP A 223 8.60 5.85 -14.46
C ASP A 223 7.84 4.86 -15.37
N GLU A 224 6.97 4.00 -14.80
CA GLU A 224 6.16 3.02 -15.52
C GLU A 224 4.90 3.65 -16.14
#